data_b2e02588673cc540eec1e618a7f0a874
#
_entry.id   b2e02588673cc540eec1e618a7f0a874
#
_cell.length_a   1.000
_cell.length_b   1.000
_cell.length_c   1.000
_cell.angle_alpha   90.00
_cell.angle_beta   90.00
_cell.angle_gamma   90.00
#
_symmetry.space_group_name_H-M   'P 1'
#
loop_
_entity.id
_entity.type
_entity.pdbx_description
1 polymer ?
#
loop_
_entity_poly.entity_id
_entity_poly.type
_entity_poly.pdbx_seq_one_letter_code
_entity_poly.pdbx_strand_id
1 'polypeptide(L)'
;VYIDIGGNIWIEHKKIVAVFDLDSITEAAKNKSGQFLHYAAENARLIPAEPESLPLSLVLTVRAAYLSPYNSRKLIERMRRS
;
A
#
# COMPACT_ATOMS: atom_id res chain seq x y z
N VAL A 1 -12.27 -8.71 -9.88
CA VAL A 1 -11.50 -9.49 -8.90
C VAL A 1 -11.01 -8.58 -7.78
N TYR A 2 -11.19 -9.01 -6.56
CA TYR A 2 -10.81 -8.25 -5.37
C TYR A 2 -9.57 -8.85 -4.72
N ILE A 3 -8.70 -7.98 -4.25
CA ILE A 3 -7.45 -8.36 -3.60
C ILE A 3 -7.58 -8.06 -2.11
N ASP A 4 -7.38 -9.09 -1.27
CA ASP A 4 -7.34 -8.93 0.18
C ASP A 4 -6.00 -8.31 0.58
N ILE A 5 -6.06 -7.13 1.19
CA ILE A 5 -4.87 -6.42 1.63
C ILE A 5 -4.72 -6.41 3.16
N GLY A 6 -5.56 -7.19 3.86
CA GLY A 6 -5.55 -7.27 5.33
C GLY A 6 -6.70 -6.48 5.94
N GLY A 7 -6.96 -6.73 7.24
CA GLY A 7 -7.98 -5.98 7.98
C GLY A 7 -9.39 -6.07 7.39
N ASN A 8 -9.70 -7.13 6.69
CA ASN A 8 -10.98 -7.31 5.98
C ASN A 8 -11.21 -6.25 4.89
N ILE A 9 -10.14 -5.67 4.37
CA ILE A 9 -10.24 -4.72 3.27
C ILE A 9 -9.92 -5.43 1.96
N TRP A 10 -10.85 -5.35 1.02
CA TRP A 10 -10.72 -5.94 -0.31
C TRP A 10 -10.78 -4.83 -1.33
N ILE A 11 -9.78 -4.76 -2.21
CA ILE A 11 -9.70 -3.72 -3.23
C ILE A 11 -9.76 -4.36 -4.59
N GLU A 12 -10.58 -3.78 -5.46
CA GLU A 12 -10.69 -4.26 -6.83
C GLU A 12 -9.34 -4.08 -7.54
N HIS A 13 -8.85 -5.14 -8.17
CA HIS A 13 -7.52 -5.17 -8.77
C HIS A 13 -7.28 -3.98 -9.71
N LYS A 14 -8.26 -3.66 -10.54
CA LYS A 14 -8.11 -2.59 -11.52
C LYS A 14 -8.00 -1.19 -10.90
N LYS A 15 -8.34 -1.04 -9.61
CA LYS A 15 -8.21 0.24 -8.91
C LYS A 15 -6.86 0.42 -8.25
N ILE A 16 -6.07 -0.64 -8.19
CA ILE A 16 -4.73 -0.57 -7.61
C ILE A 16 -3.78 0.05 -8.63
N VAL A 17 -3.19 1.17 -8.27
CA VAL A 17 -2.23 1.88 -9.12
C VAL A 17 -0.83 1.34 -8.93
N ALA A 18 -0.45 1.07 -7.68
CA ALA A 18 0.89 0.60 -7.36
C ALA A 18 0.91 -0.05 -5.99
N VAL A 19 1.91 -0.91 -5.78
CA VAL A 19 2.21 -1.51 -4.49
C VAL A 19 3.67 -1.23 -4.17
N PHE A 20 3.94 -0.68 -3.00
CA PHE A 20 5.28 -0.32 -2.57
C PHE A 20 5.69 -1.15 -1.36
N ASP A 21 6.94 -1.56 -1.33
CA ASP A 21 7.56 -2.17 -0.16
C ASP A 21 8.01 -1.06 0.77
N LEU A 22 7.45 -1.00 1.97
CA LEU A 22 7.77 0.07 2.92
C LEU A 22 9.21 0.03 3.38
N ASP A 23 9.83 -1.14 3.45
CA ASP A 23 11.24 -1.22 3.81
C ASP A 23 12.11 -0.53 2.75
N SER A 24 11.83 -0.78 1.49
CA SER A 24 12.54 -0.12 0.40
C SER A 24 12.30 1.38 0.39
N ILE A 25 11.06 1.79 0.65
CA ILE A 25 10.69 3.19 0.70
C ILE A 25 11.38 3.89 1.88
N THR A 26 11.51 3.22 3.02
CA THR A 26 12.16 3.82 4.20
C THR A 26 13.59 4.21 3.87
N GLU A 27 14.30 3.39 3.10
CA GLU A 27 15.62 3.76 2.60
C GLU A 27 15.53 4.91 1.60
N ALA A 28 14.57 4.83 0.69
CA ALA A 28 14.36 5.86 -0.31
C ALA A 28 13.70 7.13 0.25
N ALA A 29 13.20 7.08 1.50
CA ALA A 29 12.61 8.25 2.15
C ALA A 29 13.62 9.37 2.35
N LYS A 30 14.89 9.05 2.27
CA LYS A 30 15.97 10.05 2.26
C LYS A 30 16.06 10.74 0.89
N ASN A 31 15.30 10.26 -0.09
CA ASN A 31 15.29 10.72 -1.47
C ASN A 31 13.89 11.17 -1.89
N LYS A 32 13.62 11.15 -3.20
CA LYS A 32 12.36 11.63 -3.77
C LYS A 32 11.13 10.86 -3.30
N SER A 33 11.28 9.58 -2.96
CA SER A 33 10.14 8.76 -2.52
C SER A 33 9.59 9.21 -1.17
N GLY A 34 10.44 9.76 -0.31
CA GLY A 34 9.99 10.31 0.96
C GLY A 34 9.07 11.50 0.77
N GLN A 35 9.34 12.31 -0.24
CA GLN A 35 8.47 13.44 -0.57
C GLN A 35 7.10 12.96 -1.05
N PHE A 36 7.08 11.89 -1.83
CA PHE A 36 5.83 11.30 -2.31
C PHE A 36 4.97 10.79 -1.16
N LEU A 37 5.58 10.07 -0.21
CA LEU A 37 4.85 9.58 0.96
C LEU A 37 4.33 10.71 1.83
N HIS A 38 5.13 11.74 2.01
CA HIS A 38 4.73 12.91 2.77
C HIS A 38 3.55 13.62 2.09
N TYR A 39 3.63 13.79 0.79
CA TYR A 39 2.55 14.35 -0.01
C TYR A 39 1.28 13.52 0.10
N ALA A 40 1.40 12.20 -0.02
CA ALA A 40 0.24 11.30 0.07
C ALA A 40 -0.41 11.38 1.46
N ALA A 41 0.39 11.47 2.51
CA ALA A 41 -0.13 11.58 3.87
C ALA A 41 -0.88 12.89 4.09
N GLU A 42 -0.47 13.96 3.42
CA GLU A 42 -1.11 15.27 3.56
C GLU A 42 -2.32 15.46 2.65
N ASN A 43 -2.27 14.92 1.43
CA ASN A 43 -3.23 15.25 0.39
C ASN A 43 -4.12 14.08 -0.03
N ALA A 44 -3.73 12.85 0.28
CA ALA A 44 -4.53 11.67 0.03
C ALA A 44 -4.90 11.03 1.36
N ARG A 45 -5.96 10.22 1.33
CA ARG A 45 -6.34 9.48 2.53
C ARG A 45 -5.37 8.33 2.73
N LEU A 46 -4.76 8.28 3.90
CA LEU A 46 -3.89 7.19 4.29
C LEU A 46 -4.65 6.32 5.29
N ILE A 47 -4.95 5.10 4.89
CA ILE A 47 -5.81 4.20 5.66
C ILE A 47 -5.04 2.95 6.06
N PRO A 48 -4.75 2.76 7.36
CA PRO A 48 -4.14 1.50 7.79
C PRO A 48 -5.18 0.39 7.75
N ALA A 49 -4.88 -0.69 7.03
CA ALA A 49 -5.78 -1.83 6.93
C ALA A 49 -5.95 -2.52 8.28
N GLU A 50 -4.84 -2.66 9.00
CA GLU A 50 -4.85 -3.18 10.37
C GLU A 50 -4.05 -2.25 11.25
N PRO A 51 -4.71 -1.28 11.92
CA PRO A 51 -4.00 -0.26 12.70
C PRO A 51 -3.08 -0.81 13.79
N GLU A 52 -3.38 -1.99 14.31
CA GLU A 52 -2.59 -2.60 15.38
C GLU A 52 -1.40 -3.41 14.86
N SER A 53 -1.31 -3.61 13.55
CA SER A 53 -0.24 -4.38 12.94
C SER A 53 0.80 -3.46 12.33
N LEU A 54 2.06 -3.92 12.30
CA LEU A 54 3.12 -3.18 11.62
C LEU A 54 2.89 -3.25 10.11
N PRO A 55 2.76 -2.12 9.43
CA PRO A 55 2.58 -2.15 7.99
C PRO A 55 3.87 -2.52 7.26
N LEU A 56 3.75 -3.37 6.27
CA LEU A 56 4.87 -3.81 5.44
C LEU A 56 4.80 -3.26 4.02
N SER A 57 3.60 -2.87 3.57
CA SER A 57 3.39 -2.42 2.20
C SER A 57 2.45 -1.24 2.13
N LEU A 58 2.60 -0.45 1.08
CA LEU A 58 1.68 0.63 0.74
C LEU A 58 0.96 0.25 -0.55
N VAL A 59 -0.37 0.23 -0.50
CA VAL A 59 -1.20 -0.03 -1.68
C VAL A 59 -1.83 1.28 -2.12
N LEU A 60 -1.41 1.77 -3.27
CA LEU A 60 -1.91 3.03 -3.80
C LEU A 60 -3.06 2.78 -4.74
N THR A 61 -4.19 3.43 -4.47
CA THR A 61 -5.35 3.42 -5.37
C THR A 61 -5.65 4.83 -5.84
N VAL A 62 -6.61 4.97 -6.74
CA VAL A 62 -6.97 6.29 -7.27
C VAL A 62 -7.55 7.22 -6.21
N ARG A 63 -8.05 6.70 -5.09
CA ARG A 63 -8.72 7.51 -4.06
C ARG A 63 -8.00 7.54 -2.73
N ALA A 64 -7.18 6.54 -2.43
CA ALA A 64 -6.58 6.43 -1.12
C ALA A 64 -5.32 5.59 -1.19
N ALA A 65 -4.48 5.74 -0.17
CA ALA A 65 -3.33 4.88 0.04
C ALA A 65 -3.60 4.03 1.28
N TYR A 66 -3.40 2.73 1.16
CA TYR A 66 -3.64 1.79 2.25
C TYR A 66 -2.32 1.23 2.76
N LEU A 67 -2.20 1.15 4.08
CA LEU A 67 -1.07 0.49 4.71
C LEU A 67 -1.46 -0.95 4.99
N SER A 68 -0.77 -1.90 4.38
CA SER A 68 -1.08 -3.32 4.48
C SER A 68 -0.06 -4.03 5.37
N PRO A 69 -0.51 -4.96 6.25
CA PRO A 69 0.39 -5.79 7.03
C PRO A 69 1.05 -6.90 6.21
N TYR A 70 0.56 -7.13 4.98
CA TYR A 70 1.15 -8.13 4.11
C TYR A 70 2.35 -7.56 3.37
N ASN A 71 3.37 -8.39 3.09
CA ASN A 71 4.50 -7.89 2.33
C ASN A 71 4.11 -7.69 0.85
N SER A 72 4.89 -6.86 0.15
CA SER A 72 4.59 -6.51 -1.24
C SER A 72 4.61 -7.71 -2.16
N ARG A 73 5.50 -8.68 -1.91
CA ARG A 73 5.59 -9.90 -2.70
C ARG A 73 4.29 -10.68 -2.64
N LYS A 74 3.70 -10.80 -1.46
CA LYS A 74 2.44 -11.52 -1.26
C LYS A 74 1.30 -10.83 -2.02
N LEU A 75 1.25 -9.51 -1.95
CA LEU A 75 0.23 -8.73 -2.64
C LEU A 75 0.36 -8.84 -4.16
N ILE A 76 1.58 -8.73 -4.66
CA ILE A 76 1.84 -8.87 -6.09
C ILE A 76 1.47 -10.27 -6.58
N GLU A 77 1.78 -11.29 -5.79
CA GLU A 77 1.40 -12.66 -6.10
C GLU A 77 -0.10 -12.81 -6.24
N ARG A 78 -0.86 -12.23 -5.32
CA ARG A 78 -2.33 -12.24 -5.40
C ARG A 78 -2.85 -11.52 -6.62
N MET A 79 -2.22 -10.41 -6.99
CA MET A 79 -2.60 -9.66 -8.18
C MET A 79 -2.35 -10.45 -9.45
N ARG A 80 -1.28 -11.23 -9.50
CA ARG A 80 -0.97 -12.07 -10.65
C ARG A 80 -1.98 -13.20 -10.86
N ARG A 81 -2.60 -13.66 -9.78
CA ARG A 81 -3.58 -14.75 -9.83
C ARG A 81 -4.98 -14.27 -10.20
N SER A 82 -5.18 -12.99 -10.17
CA SER A 82 -6.50 -12.42 -10.41
C SER A 82 -6.80 -12.17 -11.89
#